data_c1646f993fdd596f7585e82f199feee2
#
_entry.id   c1646f993fdd596f7585e82f199feee2
#
_cell.length_a   1.000
_cell.length_b   1.000
_cell.length_c   1.000
_cell.angle_alpha   90.00
_cell.angle_beta   90.00
_cell.angle_gamma   90.00
#
_symmetry.space_group_name_H-M   'P 1'
#
loop_
_entity.id
_entity.type
_entity.pdbx_description
1 polymer ?
#
loop_
_entity_poly.entity_id
_entity_poly.type
_entity_poly.pdbx_seq_one_letter_code
_entity_poly.pdbx_strand_id
1 'polypeptide(L)'
;MLHWGLDQEKHPVFIQVPGGPVRHAKGPVRKSYDDLRSEVVRRGSKIAIFGLGSLFDMGEKTADILRESLGFEVTLVNPLFASGLDSELLDNLAVNHDIFVTLEDGQLEGGWGQTLASYFGNSDKHVLNYGIKKDFYDRFEADKLLHENRLEPGLIVADIRAALRRCAN
;
A
#
# COMPACT_ATOMS: atom_id res chain seq x y z
N MET A 1 15.29 -3.94 -10.52
CA MET A 1 15.38 -2.53 -10.07
C MET A 1 16.83 -2.05 -9.97
N LEU A 2 17.75 -2.71 -9.24
CA LEU A 2 19.13 -2.23 -9.07
C LEU A 2 19.88 -2.04 -10.40
N HIS A 3 19.91 -3.04 -11.29
CA HIS A 3 20.56 -2.91 -12.61
C HIS A 3 19.97 -1.77 -13.43
N TRP A 4 18.63 -1.69 -13.48
CA TRP A 4 17.95 -0.58 -14.15
C TRP A 4 18.34 0.77 -13.54
N GLY A 5 18.44 0.87 -12.19
CA GLY A 5 18.80 2.11 -11.51
C GLY A 5 20.24 2.56 -11.78
N LEU A 6 21.17 1.61 -11.96
CA LEU A 6 22.57 1.91 -12.32
C LEU A 6 22.72 2.43 -13.73
N ASP A 7 21.80 2.08 -14.64
CA ASP A 7 21.80 2.49 -16.04
C ASP A 7 21.08 3.84 -16.26
N GLN A 8 20.57 4.49 -15.20
CA GLN A 8 19.88 5.78 -15.33
C GLN A 8 20.88 6.95 -15.40
N GLU A 9 20.79 7.72 -16.50
CA GLU A 9 21.64 8.89 -16.70
C GLU A 9 20.91 10.22 -16.45
N LYS A 10 19.58 10.23 -16.49
CA LYS A 10 18.78 11.48 -16.46
C LYS A 10 18.32 11.90 -15.06
N HIS A 11 18.11 10.97 -14.17
CA HIS A 11 17.53 11.23 -12.85
C HIS A 11 18.23 10.41 -11.78
N PRO A 12 18.43 10.97 -10.56
CA PRO A 12 18.90 10.17 -9.43
C PRO A 12 17.85 9.11 -9.09
N VAL A 13 18.32 7.90 -8.79
CA VAL A 13 17.48 6.79 -8.35
C VAL A 13 17.79 6.46 -6.91
N PHE A 14 16.77 6.48 -6.07
CA PHE A 14 16.84 6.03 -4.69
C PHE A 14 16.10 4.71 -4.53
N ILE A 15 16.77 3.68 -4.08
CA ILE A 15 16.19 2.35 -3.87
C ILE A 15 16.22 2.03 -2.38
N GLN A 16 15.03 1.99 -1.77
CA GLN A 16 14.90 1.54 -0.39
C GLN A 16 14.87 0.01 -0.36
N VAL A 17 15.72 -0.57 0.48
CA VAL A 17 15.77 -2.02 0.71
C VAL A 17 15.33 -2.33 2.14
N PRO A 18 14.58 -3.42 2.38
CA PRO A 18 14.19 -3.80 3.74
C PRO A 18 15.41 -4.20 4.57
N GLY A 19 15.38 -3.89 5.86
CA GLY A 19 16.42 -4.28 6.80
C GLY A 19 16.39 -5.76 7.21
N GLY A 20 15.38 -6.51 6.81
CA GLY A 20 15.17 -7.92 7.12
C GLY A 20 15.28 -8.82 5.87
N PRO A 21 14.91 -10.12 6.01
CA PRO A 21 14.93 -11.05 4.90
C PRO A 21 14.02 -10.59 3.75
N VAL A 22 14.53 -10.70 2.53
CA VAL A 22 13.76 -10.39 1.32
C VAL A 22 13.06 -11.64 0.78
N ARG A 23 11.85 -11.47 0.27
CA ARG A 23 11.12 -12.53 -0.43
C ARG A 23 11.49 -12.51 -1.91
N HIS A 24 11.71 -13.68 -2.48
CA HIS A 24 11.89 -13.79 -3.92
C HIS A 24 10.56 -13.60 -4.65
N ALA A 25 10.59 -12.83 -5.75
CA ALA A 25 9.44 -12.72 -6.63
C ALA A 25 9.02 -14.09 -7.18
N LYS A 26 7.71 -14.36 -7.22
CA LYS A 26 7.15 -15.61 -7.75
C LYS A 26 6.89 -15.57 -9.26
N GLY A 27 7.27 -14.51 -9.95
CA GLY A 27 6.99 -14.28 -11.36
C GLY A 27 8.19 -13.77 -12.15
N PRO A 28 8.00 -13.44 -13.43
CA PRO A 28 9.05 -12.87 -14.24
C PRO A 28 9.50 -11.54 -13.65
N VAL A 29 10.82 -11.36 -13.57
CA VAL A 29 11.41 -10.13 -13.05
C VAL A 29 11.19 -8.99 -14.05
N ARG A 30 10.59 -7.89 -13.59
CA ARG A 30 10.44 -6.66 -14.38
C ARG A 30 11.84 -6.12 -14.74
N LYS A 31 12.04 -5.74 -16.00
CA LYS A 31 13.34 -5.29 -16.51
C LYS A 31 13.47 -3.77 -16.57
N SER A 32 12.38 -3.03 -16.81
CA SER A 32 12.35 -1.58 -16.83
C SER A 32 11.39 -1.02 -15.77
N TYR A 33 11.75 0.14 -15.24
CA TYR A 33 10.99 0.90 -14.26
C TYR A 33 10.84 2.37 -14.69
N ASP A 34 10.82 2.61 -16.00
CA ASP A 34 10.71 3.95 -16.58
C ASP A 34 9.30 4.54 -16.45
N ASP A 35 8.32 3.71 -16.16
CA ASP A 35 6.95 4.11 -15.85
C ASP A 35 6.63 3.89 -14.36
N LEU A 36 5.72 4.66 -13.80
CA LEU A 36 5.27 4.54 -12.41
C LEU A 36 4.21 3.44 -12.22
N ARG A 37 4.26 2.36 -13.02
CA ARG A 37 3.27 1.29 -12.96
C ARG A 37 3.42 0.43 -11.72
N SER A 38 2.32 0.32 -11.01
CA SER A 38 2.18 -0.59 -9.87
C SER A 38 1.97 -2.04 -10.33
N GLU A 39 2.22 -2.98 -9.45
CA GLU A 39 1.97 -4.41 -9.69
C GLU A 39 0.70 -4.86 -8.99
N VAL A 40 -0.31 -5.29 -9.75
CA VAL A 40 -1.51 -5.91 -9.18
C VAL A 40 -1.22 -7.38 -8.93
N VAL A 41 -0.97 -7.73 -7.67
CA VAL A 41 -0.61 -9.10 -7.26
C VAL A 41 -1.83 -10.00 -7.14
N ARG A 42 -2.96 -9.42 -6.71
CA ARG A 42 -4.24 -10.11 -6.57
C ARG A 42 -5.36 -9.20 -7.06
N ARG A 43 -6.27 -9.73 -7.86
CA ARG A 43 -7.44 -8.99 -8.35
C ARG A 43 -8.67 -9.37 -7.55
N GLY A 44 -9.42 -8.37 -7.13
CA GLY A 44 -10.66 -8.52 -6.40
C GLY A 44 -11.61 -7.37 -6.68
N SER A 45 -12.46 -7.03 -5.73
CA SER A 45 -13.44 -5.94 -5.84
C SER A 45 -13.68 -5.25 -4.50
N LYS A 46 -14.32 -4.08 -4.54
CA LYS A 46 -14.75 -3.26 -3.41
C LYS A 46 -13.63 -2.66 -2.57
N ILE A 47 -12.54 -3.40 -2.33
CA ILE A 47 -11.43 -2.97 -1.48
C ILE A 47 -10.13 -3.17 -2.26
N ALA A 48 -9.31 -2.11 -2.35
CA ALA A 48 -7.95 -2.17 -2.88
C ALA A 48 -6.94 -1.87 -1.76
N ILE A 49 -6.03 -2.80 -1.51
CA ILE A 49 -4.98 -2.68 -0.50
C ILE A 49 -3.65 -2.45 -1.21
N PHE A 50 -2.98 -1.37 -0.87
CA PHE A 50 -1.67 -0.99 -1.38
C PHE A 50 -0.64 -1.16 -0.26
N GLY A 51 0.22 -2.17 -0.39
CA GLY A 51 1.32 -2.42 0.54
C GLY A 51 2.64 -1.91 -0.05
N LEU A 52 3.14 -0.79 0.45
CA LEU A 52 4.38 -0.21 -0.03
C LEU A 52 5.59 -0.80 0.72
N GLY A 53 6.56 -1.31 -0.04
CA GLY A 53 7.83 -1.77 0.48
C GLY A 53 7.70 -2.88 1.51
N SER A 54 8.24 -2.67 2.70
CA SER A 54 8.25 -3.65 3.80
C SER A 54 6.86 -4.03 4.32
N LEU A 55 5.85 -3.16 4.12
CA LEU A 55 4.48 -3.43 4.57
C LEU A 55 3.63 -4.21 3.56
N PHE A 56 4.21 -4.67 2.45
CA PHE A 56 3.49 -5.52 1.50
C PHE A 56 3.00 -6.82 2.14
N ASP A 57 3.82 -7.48 2.97
CA ASP A 57 3.43 -8.71 3.68
C ASP A 57 2.28 -8.48 4.65
N MET A 58 2.20 -7.31 5.27
CA MET A 58 1.06 -6.92 6.11
C MET A 58 -0.20 -6.75 5.27
N GLY A 59 -0.09 -6.14 4.10
CA GLY A 59 -1.17 -6.03 3.13
C GLY A 59 -1.69 -7.40 2.68
N GLU A 60 -0.80 -8.34 2.40
CA GLU A 60 -1.15 -9.71 2.02
C GLU A 60 -1.92 -10.43 3.14
N LYS A 61 -1.43 -10.37 4.38
CA LYS A 61 -2.11 -10.95 5.56
C LYS A 61 -3.49 -10.31 5.78
N THR A 62 -3.59 -8.98 5.64
CA THR A 62 -4.86 -8.26 5.77
C THR A 62 -5.86 -8.71 4.70
N ALA A 63 -5.41 -8.85 3.45
CA ALA A 63 -6.22 -9.33 2.34
C ALA A 63 -6.72 -10.78 2.57
N ASP A 64 -5.88 -11.66 3.11
CA ASP A 64 -6.27 -13.04 3.43
C ASP A 64 -7.36 -13.09 4.50
N ILE A 65 -7.22 -12.34 5.59
CA ILE A 65 -8.24 -12.26 6.65
C ILE A 65 -9.56 -11.69 6.10
N LEU A 66 -9.50 -10.68 5.25
CA LEU A 66 -10.70 -10.11 4.63
C LEU A 66 -11.38 -11.11 3.71
N ARG A 67 -10.63 -11.81 2.85
CA ARG A 67 -11.17 -12.86 1.97
C ARG A 67 -11.93 -13.93 2.75
N GLU A 68 -11.31 -14.45 3.82
CA GLU A 68 -11.92 -15.48 4.67
C GLU A 68 -13.20 -14.98 5.36
N SER A 69 -13.21 -13.71 5.77
CA SER A 69 -14.28 -13.16 6.58
C SER A 69 -15.40 -12.47 5.80
N LEU A 70 -15.15 -12.04 4.58
CA LEU A 70 -16.13 -11.36 3.72
C LEU A 70 -16.67 -12.26 2.61
N GLY A 71 -15.97 -13.36 2.29
CA GLY A 71 -16.37 -14.31 1.25
C GLY A 71 -16.14 -13.80 -0.18
N PHE A 72 -15.37 -12.72 -0.37
CA PHE A 72 -14.94 -12.24 -1.68
C PHE A 72 -13.47 -11.82 -1.67
N GLU A 73 -12.86 -11.82 -2.85
CA GLU A 73 -11.45 -11.42 -3.02
C GLU A 73 -11.32 -9.90 -3.00
N VAL A 74 -10.29 -9.39 -2.32
CA VAL A 74 -9.90 -7.99 -2.34
C VAL A 74 -8.68 -7.80 -3.24
N THR A 75 -8.55 -6.62 -3.86
CA THR A 75 -7.40 -6.33 -4.70
C THR A 75 -6.18 -6.02 -3.82
N LEU A 76 -5.04 -6.67 -4.13
CA LEU A 76 -3.75 -6.40 -3.49
C LEU A 76 -2.78 -5.85 -4.54
N VAL A 77 -2.23 -4.69 -4.24
CA VAL A 77 -1.32 -3.95 -5.12
C VAL A 77 0.01 -3.71 -4.43
N ASN A 78 1.09 -3.96 -5.14
CA ASN A 78 2.42 -3.49 -4.78
C ASN A 78 2.71 -2.21 -5.58
N PRO A 79 2.75 -1.03 -4.95
CA PRO A 79 2.98 0.23 -5.65
C PRO A 79 4.33 0.31 -6.34
N LEU A 80 5.35 -0.34 -5.82
CA LEU A 80 6.76 -0.31 -6.26
C LEU A 80 7.45 1.04 -6.08
N PHE A 81 6.74 2.15 -6.25
CA PHE A 81 7.27 3.51 -6.24
C PHE A 81 6.66 4.35 -5.12
N ALA A 82 7.50 5.01 -4.36
CA ALA A 82 7.09 6.01 -3.37
C ALA A 82 7.02 7.45 -3.96
N SER A 83 7.50 7.64 -5.19
CA SER A 83 7.66 8.95 -5.83
C SER A 83 6.52 9.36 -6.77
N GLY A 84 5.39 8.68 -6.71
CA GLY A 84 4.25 9.02 -7.57
C GLY A 84 3.13 8.00 -7.49
N LEU A 85 2.11 8.18 -8.32
CA LEU A 85 0.94 7.32 -8.39
C LEU A 85 0.76 6.76 -9.80
N ASP A 86 0.32 5.52 -9.89
CA ASP A 86 -0.21 4.92 -11.11
C ASP A 86 -1.67 5.36 -11.28
N SER A 87 -1.87 6.56 -11.83
CA SER A 87 -3.20 7.15 -11.96
C SER A 87 -4.13 6.32 -12.84
N GLU A 88 -3.62 5.70 -13.90
CA GLU A 88 -4.43 4.83 -14.76
C GLU A 88 -4.94 3.60 -14.00
N LEU A 89 -4.11 2.99 -13.16
CA LEU A 89 -4.56 1.90 -12.30
C LEU A 89 -5.59 2.38 -11.29
N LEU A 90 -5.38 3.54 -10.65
CA LEU A 90 -6.31 4.10 -9.67
C LEU A 90 -7.69 4.37 -10.29
N ASP A 91 -7.74 4.97 -11.48
CA ASP A 91 -8.99 5.20 -12.21
C ASP A 91 -9.71 3.89 -12.56
N ASN A 92 -8.96 2.89 -13.03
CA ASN A 92 -9.52 1.58 -13.34
C ASN A 92 -10.07 0.87 -12.09
N LEU A 93 -9.37 0.96 -10.96
CA LEU A 93 -9.85 0.39 -9.69
C LEU A 93 -11.07 1.13 -9.15
N ALA A 94 -11.13 2.45 -9.30
CA ALA A 94 -12.24 3.27 -8.81
C ALA A 94 -13.61 2.86 -9.39
N VAL A 95 -13.64 2.18 -10.53
CA VAL A 95 -14.89 1.68 -11.14
C VAL A 95 -15.58 0.63 -10.25
N ASN A 96 -14.79 -0.23 -9.57
CA ASN A 96 -15.32 -1.38 -8.82
C ASN A 96 -14.86 -1.43 -7.35
N HIS A 97 -14.17 -0.38 -6.88
CA HIS A 97 -13.64 -0.31 -5.53
C HIS A 97 -14.10 0.98 -4.86
N ASP A 98 -14.58 0.87 -3.64
CA ASP A 98 -15.05 1.99 -2.83
C ASP A 98 -14.10 2.34 -1.70
N ILE A 99 -13.26 1.38 -1.29
CA ILE A 99 -12.30 1.54 -0.20
C ILE A 99 -10.88 1.29 -0.70
N PHE A 100 -10.01 2.27 -0.46
CA PHE A 100 -8.59 2.23 -0.78
C PHE A 100 -7.81 2.26 0.53
N VAL A 101 -6.93 1.30 0.73
CA VAL A 101 -6.12 1.15 1.95
C VAL A 101 -4.66 1.28 1.59
N THR A 102 -3.93 2.18 2.23
CA THR A 102 -2.48 2.31 2.03
C THR A 102 -1.72 1.89 3.28
N LEU A 103 -0.68 1.12 3.09
CA LEU A 103 0.22 0.67 4.14
C LEU A 103 1.64 1.08 3.74
N GLU A 104 2.26 1.95 4.55
CA GLU A 104 3.62 2.43 4.33
C GLU A 104 4.42 2.46 5.65
N ASP A 105 5.70 2.16 5.60
CA ASP A 105 6.62 2.28 6.74
C ASP A 105 7.18 3.71 6.91
N GLY A 106 6.65 4.63 6.11
CA GLY A 106 6.94 6.06 6.18
C GLY A 106 6.03 6.81 7.16
N GLN A 107 6.27 8.11 7.24
CA GLN A 107 5.41 9.01 8.01
C GLN A 107 4.09 9.27 7.28
N LEU A 108 2.98 9.25 8.02
CA LEU A 108 1.64 9.56 7.46
C LEU A 108 1.59 10.95 6.84
N GLU A 109 2.11 11.97 7.57
CA GLU A 109 2.12 13.35 7.10
C GLU A 109 3.18 13.53 6.01
N GLY A 110 2.72 13.81 4.80
CA GLY A 110 3.58 13.92 3.61
C GLY A 110 3.94 12.58 2.98
N GLY A 111 3.39 11.47 3.48
CA GLY A 111 3.63 10.13 2.97
C GLY A 111 2.93 9.83 1.64
N TRP A 112 3.23 8.67 1.09
CA TRP A 112 2.65 8.20 -0.17
C TRP A 112 1.13 8.02 -0.08
N GLY A 113 0.63 7.49 1.05
CA GLY A 113 -0.79 7.31 1.30
C GLY A 113 -1.56 8.63 1.33
N GLN A 114 -0.96 9.72 1.82
CA GLN A 114 -1.58 11.04 1.77
C GLN A 114 -1.72 11.55 0.33
N THR A 115 -0.75 11.26 -0.53
CA THR A 115 -0.83 11.59 -1.97
C THR A 115 -1.99 10.86 -2.63
N LEU A 116 -2.18 9.56 -2.32
CA LEU A 116 -3.31 8.78 -2.81
C LEU A 116 -4.65 9.31 -2.25
N ALA A 117 -4.72 9.68 -0.97
CA ALA A 117 -5.92 10.29 -0.40
C ALA A 117 -6.28 11.61 -1.07
N SER A 118 -5.28 12.44 -1.41
CA SER A 118 -5.48 13.68 -2.15
C SER A 118 -5.98 13.43 -3.57
N TYR A 119 -5.54 12.35 -4.22
CA TYR A 119 -6.02 11.95 -5.55
C TYR A 119 -7.54 11.69 -5.54
N PHE A 120 -8.04 11.04 -4.51
CA PHE A 120 -9.47 10.74 -4.35
C PHE A 120 -10.25 11.82 -3.58
N GLY A 121 -9.64 12.94 -3.21
CA GLY A 121 -10.22 13.96 -2.33
C GLY A 121 -11.55 14.58 -2.81
N ASN A 122 -11.79 14.59 -4.12
CA ASN A 122 -13.05 15.07 -4.73
C ASN A 122 -13.99 13.94 -5.17
N SER A 123 -13.78 12.72 -4.71
CA SER A 123 -14.57 11.54 -5.08
C SER A 123 -15.36 11.01 -3.88
N ASP A 124 -16.22 10.03 -4.13
CA ASP A 124 -16.96 9.28 -3.12
C ASP A 124 -16.14 8.12 -2.52
N LYS A 125 -14.86 8.02 -2.86
CA LYS A 125 -14.01 6.92 -2.41
C LYS A 125 -13.50 7.15 -0.99
N HIS A 126 -13.46 6.09 -0.21
CA HIS A 126 -12.92 6.10 1.14
C HIS A 126 -11.46 5.67 1.15
N VAL A 127 -10.58 6.52 1.65
CA VAL A 127 -9.15 6.20 1.78
C VAL A 127 -8.79 6.03 3.24
N LEU A 128 -8.20 4.88 3.58
CA LEU A 128 -7.68 4.56 4.90
C LEU A 128 -6.15 4.48 4.81
N ASN A 129 -5.47 5.45 5.42
CA ASN A 129 -4.01 5.51 5.39
C ASN A 129 -3.41 4.98 6.69
N TYR A 130 -2.46 4.07 6.56
CA TYR A 130 -1.69 3.50 7.66
C TYR A 130 -0.21 3.75 7.44
N GLY A 131 0.42 4.33 8.41
CA GLY A 131 1.84 4.67 8.46
C GLY A 131 2.21 5.14 9.85
N ILE A 132 3.45 5.55 10.03
CA ILE A 132 3.94 6.03 11.32
C ILE A 132 3.56 7.50 11.49
N LYS A 133 3.04 7.88 12.66
CA LYS A 133 2.82 9.29 13.00
C LYS A 133 4.14 10.05 12.95
N LYS A 134 4.07 11.29 12.48
CA LYS A 134 5.25 12.13 12.38
C LYS A 134 5.76 12.51 13.78
N ASP A 135 6.90 11.93 14.15
CA ASP A 135 7.60 12.23 15.40
C ASP A 135 9.09 11.89 15.27
N PHE A 136 9.88 12.27 16.26
CA PHE A 136 11.27 11.86 16.39
C PHE A 136 11.35 10.62 17.27
N TYR A 137 11.56 9.46 16.65
CA TYR A 137 11.72 8.20 17.35
C TYR A 137 13.19 7.93 17.65
N ASP A 138 13.62 8.24 18.87
CA ASP A 138 14.92 7.82 19.41
C ASP A 138 14.72 6.54 20.24
N ARG A 139 15.32 5.43 19.82
CA ARG A 139 15.22 4.12 20.52
C ARG A 139 13.77 3.62 20.67
N PHE A 140 13.28 2.95 19.66
CA PHE A 140 11.95 2.34 19.67
C PHE A 140 12.01 0.82 19.51
N GLU A 141 11.03 0.13 20.08
CA GLU A 141 10.74 -1.26 19.80
C GLU A 141 9.81 -1.31 18.58
N ALA A 142 10.24 -1.99 17.50
CA ALA A 142 9.51 -1.98 16.23
C ALA A 142 8.07 -2.48 16.39
N ASP A 143 7.85 -3.59 17.07
CA ASP A 143 6.51 -4.16 17.25
C ASP A 143 5.58 -3.22 18.03
N LYS A 144 6.10 -2.56 19.07
CA LYS A 144 5.34 -1.58 19.84
C LYS A 144 4.99 -0.37 18.99
N LEU A 145 5.93 0.14 18.19
CA LEU A 145 5.68 1.26 17.30
C LEU A 145 4.61 0.94 16.26
N LEU A 146 4.66 -0.25 15.67
CA LEU A 146 3.64 -0.71 14.73
C LEU A 146 2.26 -0.80 15.40
N HIS A 147 2.18 -1.39 16.60
CA HIS A 147 0.95 -1.49 17.37
C HIS A 147 0.35 -0.11 17.71
N GLU A 148 1.15 0.80 18.23
CA GLU A 148 0.74 2.17 18.56
C GLU A 148 0.23 2.97 17.36
N ASN A 149 0.74 2.66 16.17
CA ASN A 149 0.31 3.24 14.90
C ASN A 149 -0.76 2.40 14.18
N ARG A 150 -1.36 1.40 14.84
CA ARG A 150 -2.41 0.54 14.30
C ARG A 150 -1.98 -0.28 13.07
N LEU A 151 -0.69 -0.45 12.87
CA LEU A 151 -0.11 -1.25 11.80
C LEU A 151 -0.12 -2.75 12.19
N GLU A 152 -1.33 -3.29 12.31
CA GLU A 152 -1.60 -4.71 12.58
C GLU A 152 -2.77 -5.19 11.71
N PRO A 153 -2.67 -6.36 11.07
CA PRO A 153 -3.71 -6.85 10.16
C PRO A 153 -5.11 -6.90 10.80
N GLY A 154 -5.22 -7.31 12.07
CA GLY A 154 -6.50 -7.40 12.79
C GLY A 154 -7.16 -6.04 13.00
N LEU A 155 -6.38 -5.01 13.35
CA LEU A 155 -6.87 -3.65 13.55
C LEU A 155 -7.28 -3.01 12.21
N ILE A 156 -6.48 -3.22 11.17
CA ILE A 156 -6.78 -2.74 9.81
C ILE A 156 -8.08 -3.36 9.29
N VAL A 157 -8.26 -4.67 9.47
CA VAL A 157 -9.51 -5.39 9.11
C VAL A 157 -10.72 -4.81 9.84
N ALA A 158 -10.60 -4.51 11.14
CA ALA A 158 -11.68 -3.91 11.92
C ALA A 158 -12.10 -2.53 11.37
N ASP A 159 -11.12 -1.70 11.01
CA ASP A 159 -11.36 -0.38 10.43
C ASP A 159 -11.99 -0.46 9.03
N ILE A 160 -11.51 -1.38 8.18
CA ILE A 160 -12.09 -1.64 6.84
C ILE A 160 -13.56 -2.08 6.97
N ARG A 161 -13.87 -2.99 7.89
CA ARG A 161 -15.25 -3.41 8.14
C ARG A 161 -16.14 -2.27 8.63
N ALA A 162 -15.59 -1.37 9.45
CA ALA A 162 -16.33 -0.17 9.87
C ALA A 162 -16.58 0.78 8.69
N ALA A 163 -15.63 0.93 7.77
CA ALA A 163 -15.79 1.70 6.55
C ALA A 163 -16.85 1.07 5.62
N LEU A 164 -16.82 -0.24 5.40
CA LEU A 164 -17.83 -0.94 4.58
C LEU A 164 -19.25 -0.72 5.07
N ARG A 165 -19.47 -0.72 6.40
CA ARG A 165 -20.80 -0.44 6.98
C ARG A 165 -21.26 1.00 6.70
N ARG A 166 -20.36 1.96 6.60
CA ARG A 166 -20.70 3.35 6.26
C ARG A 166 -21.02 3.53 4.78
N CYS A 167 -20.35 2.78 3.90
CA CYS A 167 -20.65 2.81 2.45
C CYS A 167 -21.98 2.14 2.10
N ALA A 168 -22.52 1.27 2.96
CA ALA A 168 -23.77 0.54 2.71
C ALA A 168 -25.03 1.30 3.16
N ASN A 169 -24.89 2.41 3.87
CA ASN A 169 -25.97 3.30 4.33
C ASN A 169 -26.02 4.57 3.49
#